data_f856cd01d5c4259e632bd6cf610886d3
#
_entry.id   f856cd01d5c4259e632bd6cf610886d3
#
_cell.length_a   1.000
_cell.length_b   1.000
_cell.length_c   1.000
_cell.angle_alpha   90.00
_cell.angle_beta   90.00
_cell.angle_gamma   90.00
#
_symmetry.space_group_name_H-M   'P 1'
#
loop_
_entity.id
_entity.type
_entity.pdbx_description
1 polymer ?
#
loop_
_entity_poly.entity_id
_entity_poly.type
_entity_poly.pdbx_seq_one_letter_code
_entity_poly.pdbx_strand_id
1 'polypeptide(L)'
;EEFDPHTNYFAPTVRDRFELAMSGKLEGIGARLQKKNDYIKIVDVISGGPAWRGEHIEVGDLIMKVRQEDEKEAVSVVGMRLDDAVKLIKGPKGTKVILTIKRVDGSIEDETIMRDVVELEETYAKSTLIKKDDKKFGLINLPQFYFDMENYKERNAASDVRKEIVRLKKEGMDDLAKELFSNLD
;
A
#
# COMPACT_ATOMS: atom_id res chain seq x y z
N GLU A 1 -11.23 37.50 -0.10
CA GLU A 1 -9.86 36.98 0.03
C GLU A 1 -9.43 36.48 -1.32
N GLU A 2 -8.51 37.20 -1.97
CA GLU A 2 -7.87 36.72 -3.21
C GLU A 2 -6.89 35.59 -2.82
N PHE A 3 -7.24 34.39 -3.20
CA PHE A 3 -6.28 33.28 -3.11
C PHE A 3 -5.21 33.46 -4.17
N ASP A 4 -3.94 33.31 -3.78
CA ASP A 4 -2.81 33.21 -4.68
C ASP A 4 -3.12 32.15 -5.75
N PRO A 5 -2.97 32.44 -7.07
CA PRO A 5 -3.26 31.48 -8.14
C PRO A 5 -2.42 30.20 -8.06
N HIS A 6 -1.38 30.15 -7.22
CA HIS A 6 -0.56 28.97 -6.96
C HIS A 6 -0.98 28.19 -5.71
N THR A 7 -1.99 28.66 -4.96
CA THR A 7 -2.50 27.98 -3.77
C THR A 7 -3.62 27.02 -4.17
N ASN A 8 -3.40 25.73 -4.01
CA ASN A 8 -4.41 24.68 -4.21
C ASN A 8 -4.90 24.15 -2.87
N TYR A 9 -6.22 24.15 -2.66
CA TYR A 9 -6.83 23.47 -1.53
C TYR A 9 -7.01 21.98 -1.87
N PHE A 10 -6.36 21.13 -1.11
CA PHE A 10 -6.60 19.70 -1.17
C PHE A 10 -7.62 19.30 -0.11
N ALA A 11 -8.76 18.76 -0.52
CA ALA A 11 -9.67 18.11 0.40
C ALA A 11 -8.93 16.95 1.12
N PRO A 12 -9.27 16.64 2.40
CA PRO A 12 -8.57 15.60 3.17
C PRO A 12 -8.38 14.27 2.42
N THR A 13 -9.41 13.82 1.69
CA THR A 13 -9.36 12.59 0.88
C THR A 13 -8.38 12.68 -0.30
N VAL A 14 -8.17 13.88 -0.85
CA VAL A 14 -7.18 14.11 -1.93
C VAL A 14 -5.79 14.19 -1.34
N ARG A 15 -5.64 14.79 -0.16
CA ARG A 15 -4.38 14.83 0.58
C ARG A 15 -3.90 13.42 0.91
N ASP A 16 -4.74 12.56 1.48
CA ASP A 16 -4.38 11.18 1.82
C ASP A 16 -3.91 10.39 0.60
N ARG A 17 -4.60 10.57 -0.55
CA ARG A 17 -4.18 9.94 -1.83
C ARG A 17 -2.85 10.48 -2.33
N PHE A 18 -2.60 11.77 -2.17
CA PHE A 18 -1.36 12.41 -2.57
C PHE A 18 -0.19 11.95 -1.69
N GLU A 19 -0.39 11.91 -0.36
CA GLU A 19 0.61 11.40 0.59
C GLU A 19 0.97 9.94 0.30
N LEU A 20 -0.03 9.09 0.03
CA LEU A 20 0.19 7.71 -0.38
C LEU A 20 1.00 7.62 -1.69
N ALA A 21 0.63 8.42 -2.71
CA ALA A 21 1.34 8.44 -3.98
C ALA A 21 2.79 8.91 -3.82
N MET A 22 3.04 9.84 -2.90
CA MET A 22 4.37 10.41 -2.70
C MET A 22 5.25 9.55 -1.78
N SER A 23 4.71 8.93 -0.75
CA SER A 23 5.49 8.15 0.23
C SER A 23 5.55 6.65 -0.07
N GLY A 24 4.57 6.12 -0.80
CA GLY A 24 4.37 4.67 -0.96
C GLY A 24 3.95 3.96 0.32
N LYS A 25 3.57 4.73 1.36
CA LYS A 25 3.15 4.25 2.67
C LYS A 25 1.67 4.54 2.88
N LEU A 26 0.95 3.63 3.50
CA LEU A 26 -0.43 3.86 3.92
C LEU A 26 -0.63 3.33 5.34
N GLU A 27 -1.53 3.95 6.10
CA GLU A 27 -1.92 3.44 7.40
C GLU A 27 -3.20 2.61 7.28
N GLY A 28 -3.21 1.43 7.87
CA GLY A 28 -4.34 0.53 7.80
C GLY A 28 -4.01 -0.92 8.13
N ILE A 29 -4.80 -1.85 7.60
CA ILE A 29 -4.67 -3.28 7.87
C ILE A 29 -3.73 -4.03 6.88
N GLY A 30 -3.40 -3.42 5.75
CA GLY A 30 -2.55 -4.08 4.74
C GLY A 30 -3.30 -5.09 3.87
N ALA A 31 -4.50 -4.76 3.44
CA ALA A 31 -5.28 -5.59 2.51
C ALA A 31 -5.81 -4.76 1.34
N ARG A 32 -5.89 -5.37 0.15
CA ARG A 32 -6.58 -4.82 -1.01
C ARG A 32 -8.00 -5.36 -1.06
N LEU A 33 -8.93 -4.44 -1.19
CA LEU A 33 -10.36 -4.73 -1.13
C LEU A 33 -11.03 -4.45 -2.48
N GLN A 34 -12.03 -5.26 -2.81
CA GLN A 34 -12.84 -5.08 -4.00
C GLN A 34 -14.32 -5.30 -3.66
N LYS A 35 -15.20 -4.48 -4.22
CA LYS A 35 -16.64 -4.75 -4.14
C LYS A 35 -17.00 -5.87 -5.13
N LYS A 36 -17.61 -6.95 -4.62
CA LYS A 36 -18.18 -8.03 -5.42
C LYS A 36 -19.64 -8.22 -5.02
N ASN A 37 -20.55 -7.84 -5.90
CA ASN A 37 -21.98 -7.71 -5.60
C ASN A 37 -22.18 -6.78 -4.39
N ASP A 38 -22.85 -7.26 -3.34
CA ASP A 38 -23.11 -6.49 -2.12
C ASP A 38 -22.01 -6.64 -1.06
N TYR A 39 -20.94 -7.40 -1.34
CA TYR A 39 -19.91 -7.71 -0.35
C TYR A 39 -18.60 -7.00 -0.65
N ILE A 40 -17.85 -6.71 0.40
CA ILE A 40 -16.46 -6.26 0.33
C ILE A 40 -15.56 -7.48 0.44
N LYS A 41 -14.91 -7.86 -0.66
CA LYS A 41 -14.03 -9.03 -0.75
C LYS A 41 -12.57 -8.64 -0.59
N ILE A 42 -11.81 -9.44 0.14
CA ILE A 42 -10.36 -9.36 0.21
C ILE A 42 -9.78 -10.04 -1.03
N VAL A 43 -9.07 -9.27 -1.85
CA VAL A 43 -8.46 -9.75 -3.10
C VAL A 43 -6.95 -9.92 -3.01
N ASP A 44 -6.32 -9.29 -2.03
CA ASP A 44 -4.89 -9.41 -1.77
C ASP A 44 -4.57 -9.02 -0.32
N VAL A 45 -3.55 -9.65 0.27
CA VAL A 45 -3.01 -9.33 1.59
C VAL A 45 -1.55 -8.95 1.43
N ILE A 46 -1.22 -7.70 1.77
CA ILE A 46 0.10 -7.12 1.54
C ILE A 46 1.10 -7.76 2.50
N SER A 47 2.10 -8.42 1.95
CA SER A 47 3.17 -9.07 2.72
C SER A 47 3.86 -8.10 3.67
N GLY A 48 4.05 -8.51 4.92
CA GLY A 48 4.60 -7.69 5.98
C GLY A 48 3.64 -6.66 6.59
N GLY A 49 2.43 -6.53 6.04
CA GLY A 49 1.38 -5.69 6.63
C GLY A 49 0.75 -6.31 7.89
N PRO A 50 -0.05 -5.52 8.65
CA PRO A 50 -0.66 -6.00 9.90
C PRO A 50 -1.48 -7.28 9.75
N ALA A 51 -2.37 -7.34 8.77
CA ALA A 51 -3.22 -8.50 8.52
C ALA A 51 -2.42 -9.75 8.14
N TRP A 52 -1.34 -9.58 7.38
CA TRP A 52 -0.44 -10.66 6.98
C TRP A 52 0.36 -11.21 8.18
N ARG A 53 0.90 -10.33 9.03
CA ARG A 53 1.70 -10.73 10.20
C ARG A 53 0.92 -11.52 11.24
N GLY A 54 -0.37 -11.25 11.36
CA GLY A 54 -1.26 -11.90 12.32
C GLY A 54 -2.06 -13.07 11.73
N GLU A 55 -1.93 -13.33 10.42
CA GLU A 55 -2.73 -14.36 9.71
C GLU A 55 -4.25 -14.18 9.90
N HIS A 56 -4.67 -12.93 10.14
CA HIS A 56 -6.04 -12.60 10.53
C HIS A 56 -7.06 -12.77 9.39
N ILE A 57 -6.62 -12.60 8.14
CA ILE A 57 -7.50 -12.61 6.97
C ILE A 57 -6.82 -13.27 5.78
N GLU A 58 -7.62 -13.86 4.90
CA GLU A 58 -7.16 -14.53 3.70
C GLU A 58 -7.78 -13.94 2.43
N VAL A 59 -7.12 -14.20 1.30
CA VAL A 59 -7.66 -13.85 0.00
C VAL A 59 -8.91 -14.68 -0.27
N GLY A 60 -10.02 -14.01 -0.53
CA GLY A 60 -11.31 -14.65 -0.74
C GLY A 60 -12.34 -14.35 0.35
N ASP A 61 -11.88 -13.98 1.54
CA ASP A 61 -12.74 -13.60 2.65
C ASP A 61 -13.63 -12.40 2.33
N LEU A 62 -14.82 -12.38 2.95
CA LEU A 62 -15.79 -11.29 2.81
C LEU A 62 -15.93 -10.54 4.12
N ILE A 63 -15.76 -9.22 4.09
CA ILE A 63 -15.99 -8.37 5.25
C ILE A 63 -17.49 -8.09 5.36
N MET A 64 -18.09 -8.47 6.47
CA MET A 64 -19.51 -8.32 6.76
C MET A 64 -19.79 -7.09 7.62
N LYS A 65 -18.97 -6.89 8.67
CA LYS A 65 -19.12 -5.77 9.60
C LYS A 65 -17.75 -5.23 9.99
N VAL A 66 -17.74 -3.98 10.41
CA VAL A 66 -16.55 -3.27 10.93
C VAL A 66 -16.91 -2.62 12.25
N ARG A 67 -16.05 -2.74 13.26
CA ARG A 67 -16.21 -2.10 14.56
C ARG A 67 -14.87 -1.48 15.00
N GLN A 68 -14.91 -0.26 15.51
CA GLN A 68 -13.74 0.34 16.13
C GLN A 68 -13.57 -0.19 17.56
N GLU A 69 -12.37 -0.09 18.12
CA GLU A 69 -12.06 -0.61 19.46
C GLU A 69 -12.94 0.02 20.56
N ASP A 70 -13.25 1.31 20.43
CA ASP A 70 -14.03 2.11 21.36
C ASP A 70 -15.55 2.06 21.10
N GLU A 71 -16.00 1.46 20.01
CA GLU A 71 -17.41 1.32 19.65
C GLU A 71 -18.00 0.03 20.21
N LYS A 72 -19.27 0.09 20.65
CA LYS A 72 -20.00 -1.08 21.12
C LYS A 72 -20.66 -1.89 20.01
N GLU A 73 -21.07 -1.21 18.96
CA GLU A 73 -21.82 -1.81 17.86
C GLU A 73 -20.97 -1.87 16.58
N ALA A 74 -21.10 -2.99 15.86
CA ALA A 74 -20.43 -3.15 14.59
C ALA A 74 -21.31 -2.63 13.44
N VAL A 75 -20.75 -1.84 12.56
CA VAL A 75 -21.41 -1.30 11.36
C VAL A 75 -21.37 -2.34 10.25
N SER A 76 -22.54 -2.69 9.68
CA SER A 76 -22.60 -3.56 8.50
C SER A 76 -22.05 -2.84 7.27
N VAL A 77 -21.13 -3.49 6.56
CA VAL A 77 -20.59 -2.97 5.29
C VAL A 77 -21.19 -3.67 4.06
N VAL A 78 -22.14 -4.59 4.28
CA VAL A 78 -22.87 -5.27 3.19
C VAL A 78 -23.74 -4.25 2.45
N GLY A 79 -23.65 -4.19 1.15
CA GLY A 79 -24.32 -3.21 0.29
C GLY A 79 -23.66 -1.84 0.24
N MET A 80 -22.69 -1.55 1.13
CA MET A 80 -22.00 -0.26 1.19
C MET A 80 -21.13 -0.01 -0.05
N ARG A 81 -20.85 1.25 -0.35
CA ARG A 81 -19.86 1.61 -1.37
C ARG A 81 -18.46 1.26 -0.85
N LEU A 82 -17.59 0.84 -1.76
CA LEU A 82 -16.21 0.44 -1.40
C LEU A 82 -15.47 1.55 -0.65
N ASP A 83 -15.54 2.79 -1.15
CA ASP A 83 -14.84 3.93 -0.53
C ASP A 83 -15.30 4.20 0.91
N ASP A 84 -16.59 4.00 1.20
CA ASP A 84 -17.14 4.23 2.53
C ASP A 84 -16.75 3.08 3.49
N ALA A 85 -16.76 1.84 3.01
CA ALA A 85 -16.26 0.71 3.79
C ALA A 85 -14.75 0.85 4.08
N VAL A 86 -13.96 1.29 3.09
CA VAL A 86 -12.52 1.54 3.26
C VAL A 86 -12.25 2.60 4.32
N LYS A 87 -13.05 3.68 4.41
CA LYS A 87 -12.92 4.70 5.47
C LYS A 87 -13.09 4.13 6.87
N LEU A 88 -14.00 3.15 7.06
CA LEU A 88 -14.20 2.48 8.34
C LEU A 88 -13.04 1.53 8.69
N ILE A 89 -12.46 0.88 7.69
CA ILE A 89 -11.39 -0.10 7.87
C ILE A 89 -10.03 0.58 8.08
N LYS A 90 -9.74 1.65 7.32
CA LYS A 90 -8.56 2.50 7.50
C LYS A 90 -8.60 3.22 8.85
N GLY A 91 -7.44 3.66 9.30
CA GLY A 91 -7.31 4.49 10.49
C GLY A 91 -5.87 4.62 10.92
N PRO A 92 -5.58 5.47 11.91
CA PRO A 92 -4.23 5.76 12.37
C PRO A 92 -3.49 4.51 12.87
N LYS A 93 -2.19 4.49 12.64
CA LYS A 93 -1.27 3.50 13.22
C LYS A 93 -1.51 3.34 14.74
N GLY A 94 -1.51 2.10 15.23
CA GLY A 94 -1.68 1.76 16.63
C GLY A 94 -3.13 1.66 17.11
N THR A 95 -4.11 2.04 16.26
CA THR A 95 -5.53 1.81 16.56
C THR A 95 -5.96 0.39 16.13
N LYS A 96 -7.00 -0.16 16.77
CA LYS A 96 -7.54 -1.46 16.42
C LYS A 96 -8.85 -1.36 15.66
N VAL A 97 -9.04 -2.29 14.76
CA VAL A 97 -10.31 -2.53 14.07
C VAL A 97 -10.70 -3.99 14.24
N ILE A 98 -11.97 -4.23 14.52
CA ILE A 98 -12.56 -5.57 14.59
C ILE A 98 -13.39 -5.77 13.32
N LEU A 99 -13.05 -6.80 12.54
CA LEU A 99 -13.72 -7.16 11.31
C LEU A 99 -14.50 -8.45 11.54
N THR A 100 -15.83 -8.42 11.35
CA THR A 100 -16.59 -9.65 11.20
C THR A 100 -16.43 -10.13 9.76
N ILE A 101 -15.74 -11.24 9.58
CA ILE A 101 -15.43 -11.81 8.26
C ILE A 101 -16.17 -13.11 8.04
N LYS A 102 -16.59 -13.35 6.80
CA LYS A 102 -17.05 -14.64 6.34
C LYS A 102 -15.96 -15.29 5.52
N ARG A 103 -15.45 -16.41 6.00
CA ARG A 103 -14.42 -17.21 5.35
C ARG A 103 -14.93 -17.89 4.08
N VAL A 104 -14.00 -18.42 3.28
CA VAL A 104 -14.32 -19.15 2.05
C VAL A 104 -15.11 -20.44 2.35
N ASP A 105 -14.87 -21.09 3.50
CA ASP A 105 -15.60 -22.28 3.97
C ASP A 105 -17.00 -21.95 4.51
N GLY A 106 -17.35 -20.67 4.64
CA GLY A 106 -18.63 -20.17 5.12
C GLY A 106 -18.68 -19.85 6.61
N SER A 107 -17.63 -20.13 7.39
CA SER A 107 -17.54 -19.73 8.80
C SER A 107 -17.53 -18.21 8.94
N ILE A 108 -18.03 -17.73 10.08
CA ILE A 108 -18.05 -16.29 10.39
C ILE A 108 -17.30 -16.09 11.70
N GLU A 109 -16.31 -15.21 11.66
CA GLU A 109 -15.40 -14.94 12.76
C GLU A 109 -15.15 -13.44 12.92
N ASP A 110 -14.83 -13.03 14.14
CA ASP A 110 -14.40 -11.67 14.43
C ASP A 110 -12.87 -11.64 14.55
N GLU A 111 -12.22 -10.86 13.68
CA GLU A 111 -10.77 -10.68 13.66
C GLU A 111 -10.39 -9.28 14.11
N THR A 112 -9.49 -9.21 15.09
CA THR A 112 -8.98 -7.94 15.62
C THR A 112 -7.61 -7.64 15.01
N ILE A 113 -7.52 -6.57 14.25
CA ILE A 113 -6.29 -6.16 13.57
C ILE A 113 -5.84 -4.81 14.11
N MET A 114 -4.59 -4.73 14.58
CA MET A 114 -3.93 -3.47 14.92
C MET A 114 -3.40 -2.81 13.65
N ARG A 115 -3.89 -1.61 13.35
CA ARG A 115 -3.44 -0.84 12.18
C ARG A 115 -1.99 -0.41 12.34
N ASP A 116 -1.26 -0.43 11.24
CA ASP A 116 0.14 0.00 11.18
C ASP A 116 0.43 0.65 9.83
N VAL A 117 1.63 1.17 9.67
CA VAL A 117 2.14 1.60 8.37
C VAL A 117 2.36 0.37 7.49
N VAL A 118 1.81 0.42 6.30
CA VAL A 118 1.97 -0.61 5.26
C VAL A 118 2.79 0.00 4.14
N GLU A 119 3.94 -0.58 3.85
CA GLU A 119 4.78 -0.19 2.72
C GLU A 119 4.41 -0.98 1.47
N LEU A 120 4.14 -0.27 0.39
CA LEU A 120 3.84 -0.89 -0.89
C LEU A 120 5.15 -1.13 -1.65
N GLU A 121 5.70 -2.33 -1.52
CA GLU A 121 6.98 -2.71 -2.13
C GLU A 121 7.06 -2.46 -3.64
N GLU A 122 5.93 -2.52 -4.36
CA GLU A 122 5.85 -2.21 -5.78
C GLU A 122 6.09 -0.73 -6.12
N THR A 123 6.00 0.15 -5.14
CA THR A 123 6.23 1.60 -5.30
C THR A 123 7.71 1.95 -5.35
N TYR A 124 8.54 1.10 -4.76
CA TYR A 124 9.94 1.41 -4.56
C TYR A 124 10.84 0.95 -5.70
N ALA A 125 12.00 1.60 -5.81
CA ALA A 125 13.02 1.23 -6.77
C ALA A 125 13.49 -0.21 -6.55
N LYS A 126 13.57 -0.98 -7.63
CA LYS A 126 14.09 -2.35 -7.64
C LYS A 126 15.07 -2.51 -8.77
N SER A 127 16.04 -3.40 -8.62
CA SER A 127 16.96 -3.70 -9.69
C SER A 127 17.07 -5.19 -9.99
N THR A 128 17.39 -5.49 -11.23
CA THR A 128 17.62 -6.84 -11.75
C THR A 128 18.90 -6.85 -12.55
N LEU A 129 19.68 -7.94 -12.45
CA LEU A 129 20.85 -8.17 -13.26
C LEU A 129 20.48 -9.07 -14.46
N ILE A 130 20.70 -8.58 -15.67
CA ILE A 130 20.43 -9.29 -16.92
C ILE A 130 21.77 -9.68 -17.53
N LYS A 131 21.95 -10.96 -17.86
CA LYS A 131 23.11 -11.46 -18.59
C LYS A 131 22.78 -11.56 -20.09
N LYS A 132 23.63 -10.95 -20.91
CA LYS A 132 23.53 -11.04 -22.37
C LYS A 132 24.93 -10.98 -22.98
N ASP A 133 25.29 -11.95 -23.82
CA ASP A 133 26.55 -12.02 -24.56
C ASP A 133 27.79 -11.77 -23.68
N ASP A 134 27.94 -12.57 -22.63
CA ASP A 134 29.01 -12.48 -21.60
C ASP A 134 29.10 -11.17 -20.81
N LYS A 135 28.17 -10.25 -21.03
CA LYS A 135 28.02 -9.01 -20.26
C LYS A 135 26.86 -9.06 -19.30
N LYS A 136 27.00 -8.35 -18.18
CA LYS A 136 25.98 -8.18 -17.15
C LYS A 136 25.45 -6.76 -17.17
N PHE A 137 24.19 -6.62 -17.51
CA PHE A 137 23.49 -5.33 -17.50
C PHE A 137 22.64 -5.19 -16.25
N GLY A 138 22.78 -4.09 -15.54
CA GLY A 138 21.90 -3.72 -14.45
C GLY A 138 20.66 -3.00 -14.98
N LEU A 139 19.47 -3.48 -14.66
CA LEU A 139 18.20 -2.80 -14.93
C LEU A 139 17.65 -2.26 -13.60
N ILE A 140 17.34 -0.97 -13.54
CA ILE A 140 16.66 -0.35 -12.41
C ILE A 140 15.26 0.07 -12.84
N ASN A 141 14.26 -0.52 -12.18
CA ASN A 141 12.87 -0.11 -12.31
C ASN A 141 12.53 0.89 -11.20
N LEU A 142 12.16 2.10 -11.57
CA LEU A 142 11.66 3.15 -10.67
C LEU A 142 10.23 3.50 -11.12
N PRO A 143 9.18 2.88 -10.52
CA PRO A 143 7.80 3.08 -10.95
C PRO A 143 7.31 4.52 -10.80
N GLN A 144 7.79 5.22 -9.77
CA GLN A 144 7.49 6.62 -9.50
C GLN A 144 8.57 7.26 -8.63
N PHE A 145 8.61 8.59 -8.60
CA PHE A 145 9.41 9.30 -7.59
C PHE A 145 8.64 9.34 -6.27
N TYR A 146 9.33 9.02 -5.19
CA TYR A 146 8.76 9.03 -3.84
C TYR A 146 9.70 9.67 -2.84
N PHE A 147 9.13 10.32 -1.85
CA PHE A 147 9.83 10.85 -0.68
C PHE A 147 8.82 11.04 0.46
N ASP A 148 9.32 10.97 1.69
CA ASP A 148 8.53 11.24 2.88
C ASP A 148 8.60 12.74 3.20
N MET A 149 7.46 13.42 3.16
CA MET A 149 7.37 14.88 3.39
C MET A 149 7.59 15.26 4.85
N GLU A 150 7.25 14.36 5.77
CA GLU A 150 7.40 14.60 7.21
C GLU A 150 8.82 14.24 7.67
N ASN A 151 9.44 13.27 7.01
CA ASN A 151 10.78 12.80 7.35
C ASN A 151 11.66 12.59 6.11
N TYR A 152 12.14 13.70 5.52
CA TYR A 152 12.97 13.70 4.31
C TYR A 152 14.31 12.95 4.43
N LYS A 153 14.73 12.58 5.67
CA LYS A 153 15.92 11.74 5.91
C LYS A 153 15.64 10.25 5.76
N GLU A 154 14.38 9.87 5.71
CA GLU A 154 13.97 8.49 5.50
C GLU A 154 14.14 8.06 4.02
N ARG A 155 13.56 6.94 3.70
CA ARG A 155 13.59 6.31 2.38
C ARG A 155 13.04 7.26 1.31
N ASN A 156 13.82 7.49 0.25
CA ASN A 156 13.40 8.27 -0.91
C ASN A 156 13.97 7.66 -2.21
N ALA A 157 13.36 8.00 -3.34
CA ALA A 157 13.71 7.46 -4.65
C ALA A 157 15.21 7.57 -4.97
N ALA A 158 15.83 8.73 -4.69
CA ALA A 158 17.24 8.94 -4.99
C ALA A 158 18.15 8.04 -4.12
N SER A 159 17.83 7.89 -2.82
CA SER A 159 18.59 7.04 -1.92
C SER A 159 18.51 5.57 -2.29
N ASP A 160 17.31 5.10 -2.70
CA ASP A 160 17.11 3.72 -3.06
C ASP A 160 17.73 3.38 -4.41
N VAL A 161 17.57 4.23 -5.42
CA VAL A 161 18.29 4.07 -6.70
C VAL A 161 19.79 3.99 -6.48
N ARG A 162 20.36 4.82 -5.57
CA ARG A 162 21.78 4.74 -5.23
C ARG A 162 22.15 3.39 -4.60
N LYS A 163 21.34 2.87 -3.68
CA LYS A 163 21.56 1.55 -3.06
C LYS A 163 21.51 0.44 -4.11
N GLU A 164 20.54 0.50 -5.02
CA GLU A 164 20.38 -0.49 -6.10
C GLU A 164 21.59 -0.47 -7.06
N ILE A 165 22.10 0.71 -7.42
CA ILE A 165 23.33 0.84 -8.23
C ILE A 165 24.53 0.21 -7.51
N VAL A 166 24.69 0.48 -6.22
CA VAL A 166 25.80 -0.09 -5.43
C VAL A 166 25.69 -1.61 -5.35
N ARG A 167 24.46 -2.15 -5.19
CA ARG A 167 24.19 -3.60 -5.21
C ARG A 167 24.59 -4.21 -6.53
N LEU A 168 24.11 -3.66 -7.65
CA LEU A 168 24.40 -4.15 -9.00
C LEU A 168 25.90 -4.15 -9.30
N LYS A 169 26.62 -3.10 -8.88
CA LYS A 169 28.10 -3.04 -9.01
C LYS A 169 28.81 -4.15 -8.24
N LYS A 170 28.34 -4.45 -7.03
CA LYS A 170 28.88 -5.56 -6.21
C LYS A 170 28.62 -6.93 -6.85
N GLU A 171 27.49 -7.07 -7.56
CA GLU A 171 27.13 -8.29 -8.28
C GLU A 171 27.85 -8.41 -9.64
N GLY A 172 28.71 -7.45 -9.98
CA GLY A 172 29.56 -7.47 -11.17
C GLY A 172 28.84 -6.97 -12.43
N MET A 173 27.99 -5.96 -12.30
CA MET A 173 27.40 -5.25 -13.42
C MET A 173 28.48 -4.57 -14.27
N ASP A 174 28.47 -4.81 -15.58
CA ASP A 174 29.37 -4.16 -16.53
C ASP A 174 28.82 -2.81 -17.00
N ASP A 175 27.49 -2.73 -17.21
CA ASP A 175 26.83 -1.51 -17.67
C ASP A 175 25.44 -1.37 -17.07
N LEU A 176 24.90 -0.15 -17.03
CA LEU A 176 23.56 0.16 -16.55
C LEU A 176 22.60 0.36 -17.72
N ALA A 177 21.65 -0.55 -17.91
CA ALA A 177 20.54 -0.34 -18.81
C ALA A 177 19.55 0.65 -18.15
N LYS A 178 19.36 1.80 -18.74
CA LYS A 178 18.39 2.79 -18.31
C LYS A 178 17.07 2.52 -19.02
N GLU A 179 16.18 1.80 -18.37
CA GLU A 179 14.76 1.82 -18.73
C GLU A 179 14.06 2.86 -17.85
N LEU A 180 14.00 4.08 -18.36
CA LEU A 180 13.22 5.16 -17.78
C LEU A 180 11.83 5.10 -18.43
N PHE A 181 10.83 4.71 -17.60
CA PHE A 181 9.40 4.83 -17.90
C PHE A 181 8.83 3.98 -19.05
N SER A 182 8.43 2.78 -18.75
CA SER A 182 7.58 1.97 -19.64
C SER A 182 6.09 2.12 -19.40
N ASN A 183 5.60 3.21 -18.83
CA ASN A 183 4.17 3.49 -18.70
C ASN A 183 3.89 5.00 -18.76
N LEU A 184 3.95 5.52 -19.97
CA LEU A 184 3.27 6.75 -20.38
C LEU A 184 2.44 6.39 -21.63
N ASP A 185 1.32 5.71 -21.40
CA ASP A 185 0.16 5.68 -22.29
C ASP A 185 -1.10 6.01 -21.48
#